data_a2e99749060f2c51b7389ce560f167f2
#
_entry.id   a2e99749060f2c51b7389ce560f167f2
#
_cell.length_a   1.000
_cell.length_b   1.000
_cell.length_c   1.000
_cell.angle_alpha   90.00
_cell.angle_beta   90.00
_cell.angle_gamma   90.00
#
_symmetry.space_group_name_H-M   'P 1'
#
loop_
_entity.id
_entity.type
_entity.pdbx_description
1 polymer ?
#
loop_
_entity_poly.entity_id
_entity_poly.type
_entity_poly.pdbx_seq_one_letter_code
_entity_poly.pdbx_strand_id
1 'polypeptide(L)'
;MLNNKNLRNISIIAHVDHGKSTLADRLIEMSGLIKPGEHVDQILDSMDLEREKGITIKSQPIRLQFEDLTLNLIDTPGHVDFSYEVSRALIACDGAILLVDATQGIQAQTFAHSYAAIEAGLEIIPVLNKIDSIDADIENAKKQIFNLIGSKDNEIFQISAKTGEGCLLYTSPSPRDLSTSRMPSSAWK
;
A
#
# COMPACT_ATOMS: atom_id res chain seq x y z
N MET A 1 -24.53 1.25 -16.12
CA MET A 1 -24.44 0.85 -14.70
C MET A 1 -23.05 0.30 -14.49
N LEU A 2 -22.21 0.96 -13.69
CA LEU A 2 -20.88 0.46 -13.34
C LEU A 2 -21.06 -0.85 -12.58
N ASN A 3 -20.41 -1.90 -13.05
CA ASN A 3 -20.46 -3.21 -12.42
C ASN A 3 -19.64 -3.13 -11.13
N ASN A 4 -20.29 -2.96 -9.98
CA ASN A 4 -19.66 -2.76 -8.66
C ASN A 4 -18.74 -3.93 -8.21
N LYS A 5 -18.71 -5.02 -8.99
CA LYS A 5 -17.91 -6.20 -8.63
C LYS A 5 -16.40 -5.98 -8.75
N ASN A 6 -15.98 -5.02 -9.58
CA ASN A 6 -14.57 -4.76 -9.87
C ASN A 6 -14.06 -3.43 -9.30
N LEU A 7 -14.81 -2.82 -8.37
CA LEU A 7 -14.39 -1.61 -7.66
C LEU A 7 -13.87 -1.99 -6.27
N ARG A 8 -12.69 -1.50 -5.91
CA ARG A 8 -12.09 -1.68 -4.58
C ARG A 8 -11.55 -0.37 -4.06
N ASN A 9 -11.81 -0.11 -2.78
CA ASN A 9 -11.24 1.00 -2.04
C ASN A 9 -10.11 0.46 -1.17
N ILE A 10 -8.89 0.91 -1.40
CA ILE A 10 -7.71 0.44 -0.67
C ILE A 10 -6.96 1.63 -0.09
N SER A 11 -6.49 1.48 1.14
CA SER A 11 -5.58 2.42 1.78
C SER A 11 -4.18 1.85 1.88
N ILE A 12 -3.15 2.72 1.85
CA ILE A 12 -1.78 2.35 2.18
C ILE A 12 -1.48 2.86 3.58
N ILE A 13 -1.23 1.94 4.50
CA ILE A 13 -0.79 2.23 5.86
C ILE A 13 0.71 1.92 5.98
N ALA A 14 1.46 2.89 6.49
CA ALA A 14 2.91 2.79 6.60
C ALA A 14 3.44 3.71 7.70
N HIS A 15 4.62 3.41 8.21
CA HIS A 15 5.40 4.39 8.97
C HIS A 15 5.96 5.47 8.05
N VAL A 16 6.34 6.61 8.61
CA VAL A 16 7.05 7.69 7.89
C VAL A 16 8.32 7.10 7.25
N ASP A 17 8.65 7.51 6.04
CA ASP A 17 9.80 7.09 5.26
C ASP A 17 9.85 5.61 4.81
N HIS A 18 8.79 4.83 5.03
CA HIS A 18 8.69 3.46 4.50
C HIS A 18 8.42 3.40 2.98
N GLY A 19 8.25 4.55 2.32
CA GLY A 19 8.08 4.65 0.87
C GLY A 19 6.62 4.62 0.41
N LYS A 20 5.69 5.09 1.24
CA LYS A 20 4.25 5.14 0.94
C LYS A 20 3.96 5.97 -0.32
N SER A 21 4.42 7.23 -0.37
CA SER A 21 4.20 8.12 -1.52
C SER A 21 4.88 7.57 -2.78
N THR A 22 6.08 7.00 -2.65
CA THR A 22 6.79 6.35 -3.78
C THR A 22 6.01 5.15 -4.34
N LEU A 23 5.39 4.33 -3.48
CA LEU A 23 4.54 3.24 -3.94
C LEU A 23 3.28 3.76 -4.62
N ALA A 24 2.65 4.79 -4.06
CA ALA A 24 1.47 5.40 -4.65
C ALA A 24 1.76 5.99 -6.04
N ASP A 25 2.86 6.74 -6.19
CA ASP A 25 3.33 7.27 -7.49
C ASP A 25 3.56 6.13 -8.49
N ARG A 26 4.18 5.04 -8.06
CA ARG A 26 4.42 3.87 -8.91
C ARG A 26 3.12 3.23 -9.39
N LEU A 27 2.11 3.10 -8.51
CA LEU A 27 0.79 2.58 -8.88
C LEU A 27 0.07 3.50 -9.86
N ILE A 28 0.21 4.83 -9.72
CA ILE A 28 -0.33 5.83 -10.63
C ILE A 28 0.32 5.73 -12.02
N GLU A 29 1.64 5.62 -12.09
CA GLU A 29 2.37 5.39 -13.35
C GLU A 29 1.89 4.12 -14.07
N MET A 30 1.78 3.02 -13.31
CA MET A 30 1.38 1.71 -13.86
C MET A 30 -0.07 1.67 -14.32
N SER A 31 -0.95 2.49 -13.74
CA SER A 31 -2.34 2.63 -14.20
C SER A 31 -2.48 3.38 -15.53
N GLY A 32 -1.39 3.98 -16.03
CA GLY A 32 -1.38 4.77 -17.26
C GLY A 32 -2.01 6.15 -17.15
N LEU A 33 -2.33 6.61 -15.93
CA LEU A 33 -2.83 7.98 -15.69
C LEU A 33 -1.80 9.05 -16.04
N ILE A 34 -0.52 8.69 -15.97
CA ILE A 34 0.60 9.56 -16.32
C ILE A 34 1.32 8.98 -17.53
N LYS A 35 1.69 9.83 -18.47
CA LYS A 35 2.45 9.41 -19.64
C LYS A 35 3.89 9.05 -19.25
N PRO A 36 4.48 8.03 -19.88
CA PRO A 36 5.88 7.70 -19.68
C PRO A 36 6.77 8.93 -19.94
N GLY A 37 7.55 9.34 -18.94
CA GLY A 37 8.43 10.50 -19.03
C GLY A 37 7.91 11.80 -18.38
N GLU A 38 6.66 11.87 -17.97
CA GLU A 38 6.14 12.91 -17.08
C GLU A 38 6.33 12.46 -15.63
N HIS A 39 7.55 12.56 -15.12
CA HIS A 39 7.80 12.31 -13.69
C HIS A 39 7.30 13.49 -12.88
N VAL A 40 6.20 13.31 -12.18
CA VAL A 40 5.77 14.22 -11.11
C VAL A 40 5.91 13.44 -9.81
N ASP A 41 7.00 13.68 -9.10
CA ASP A 41 7.21 13.08 -7.78
C ASP A 41 6.12 13.56 -6.80
N GLN A 42 5.67 12.68 -5.92
CA GLN A 42 4.70 12.98 -4.86
C GLN A 42 3.39 13.59 -5.40
N ILE A 43 2.79 12.90 -6.37
CA ILE A 43 1.54 13.34 -7.03
C ILE A 43 0.40 13.51 -6.02
N LEU A 44 0.35 12.68 -5.00
CA LEU A 44 -0.67 12.71 -3.96
C LEU A 44 -0.41 13.80 -2.92
N ASP A 45 0.84 14.23 -2.75
CA ASP A 45 1.21 15.28 -1.79
C ASP A 45 0.97 16.67 -2.43
N SER A 46 -0.28 17.13 -2.39
CA SER A 46 -0.73 18.33 -3.10
C SER A 46 -0.38 19.64 -2.38
N MET A 47 -0.05 19.57 -1.08
CA MET A 47 0.30 20.74 -0.28
C MET A 47 1.80 20.99 -0.28
N ASP A 48 2.22 22.25 -0.38
CA ASP A 48 3.65 22.62 -0.30
C ASP A 48 4.31 22.10 0.98
N LEU A 49 3.56 22.08 2.09
CA LEU A 49 4.03 21.58 3.38
C LEU A 49 4.24 20.06 3.37
N GLU A 50 3.41 19.30 2.65
CA GLU A 50 3.55 17.85 2.48
C GLU A 50 4.83 17.55 1.73
N ARG A 51 5.09 18.27 0.64
CA ARG A 51 6.30 18.12 -0.18
C ARG A 51 7.56 18.54 0.56
N GLU A 52 7.51 19.65 1.31
CA GLU A 52 8.67 20.14 2.08
C GLU A 52 9.06 19.16 3.20
N LYS A 53 8.08 18.55 3.87
CA LYS A 53 8.31 17.64 5.01
C LYS A 53 8.33 16.17 4.65
N GLY A 54 7.97 15.80 3.42
CA GLY A 54 7.87 14.42 2.97
C GLY A 54 6.82 13.58 3.71
N ILE A 55 5.76 14.24 4.23
CA ILE A 55 4.68 13.59 4.98
C ILE A 55 3.32 13.92 4.38
N THR A 56 2.45 12.92 4.27
CA THR A 56 1.04 13.13 3.92
C THR A 56 0.29 13.71 5.12
N ILE A 57 -0.42 14.80 4.93
CA ILE A 57 -1.23 15.47 5.96
C ILE A 57 -2.72 15.17 5.73
N LYS A 58 -3.17 15.22 4.48
CA LYS A 58 -4.57 15.07 4.12
C LYS A 58 -4.78 13.83 3.24
N SER A 59 -5.72 12.97 3.64
CA SER A 59 -6.13 11.83 2.82
C SER A 59 -6.73 12.28 1.50
N GLN A 60 -6.18 11.81 0.39
CA GLN A 60 -6.70 12.09 -0.95
C GLN A 60 -7.01 10.79 -1.68
N PRO A 61 -8.25 10.62 -2.19
CA PRO A 61 -8.59 9.48 -3.02
C PRO A 61 -8.15 9.72 -4.47
N ILE A 62 -7.49 8.74 -5.06
CA ILE A 62 -7.21 8.69 -6.49
C ILE A 62 -7.80 7.43 -7.10
N ARG A 63 -8.39 7.55 -8.28
CA ARG A 63 -8.93 6.42 -9.01
C ARG A 63 -7.93 5.91 -10.03
N LEU A 64 -7.55 4.65 -9.87
CA LEU A 64 -6.66 3.92 -10.76
C LEU A 64 -7.46 2.90 -11.55
N GLN A 65 -7.13 2.71 -12.83
CA GLN A 65 -7.76 1.72 -13.68
C GLN A 65 -6.72 0.70 -14.11
N PHE A 66 -6.94 -0.56 -13.76
CA PHE A 66 -6.11 -1.69 -14.17
C PHE A 66 -6.99 -2.70 -14.90
N GLU A 67 -6.95 -2.73 -16.24
CA GLU A 67 -7.82 -3.58 -17.06
C GLU A 67 -9.28 -3.52 -16.59
N ASP A 68 -9.82 -4.60 -16.04
CA ASP A 68 -11.19 -4.69 -15.53
C ASP A 68 -11.36 -4.23 -14.07
N LEU A 69 -10.27 -3.95 -13.36
CA LEU A 69 -10.27 -3.52 -11.96
C LEU A 69 -10.20 -2.01 -11.84
N THR A 70 -11.14 -1.43 -11.12
CA THR A 70 -11.08 -0.03 -10.67
C THR A 70 -10.64 0.00 -9.20
N LEU A 71 -9.50 0.60 -8.95
CA LEU A 71 -8.93 0.76 -7.63
C LEU A 71 -9.04 2.22 -7.19
N ASN A 72 -9.77 2.51 -6.12
CA ASN A 72 -9.70 3.79 -5.45
C ASN A 72 -8.63 3.70 -4.36
N LEU A 73 -7.49 4.32 -4.61
CA LEU A 73 -6.41 4.41 -3.64
C LEU A 73 -6.67 5.61 -2.73
N ILE A 74 -6.77 5.37 -1.44
CA ILE A 74 -6.94 6.41 -0.41
C ILE A 74 -5.61 6.54 0.32
N ASP A 75 -4.88 7.61 0.00
CA ASP A 75 -3.63 7.90 0.69
C ASP A 75 -3.90 8.38 2.11
N THR A 76 -3.24 7.77 3.10
CA THR A 76 -3.44 8.08 4.51
C THR A 76 -2.17 8.67 5.12
N PRO A 77 -2.31 9.64 6.06
CA PRO A 77 -1.17 10.15 6.79
C PRO A 77 -0.42 9.04 7.54
N GLY A 78 0.91 9.08 7.50
CA GLY A 78 1.75 8.14 8.26
C GLY A 78 2.07 8.61 9.68
N HIS A 79 1.77 9.86 10.04
CA HIS A 79 2.14 10.46 11.32
C HIS A 79 1.08 10.27 12.40
N VAL A 80 1.50 10.06 13.65
CA VAL A 80 0.59 9.79 14.79
C VAL A 80 -0.42 10.90 15.06
N ASP A 81 -0.07 12.16 14.78
CA ASP A 81 -0.95 13.31 15.00
C ASP A 81 -2.21 13.27 14.13
N PHE A 82 -2.20 12.48 13.06
CA PHE A 82 -3.30 12.34 12.11
C PHE A 82 -4.06 11.02 12.25
N SER A 83 -3.98 10.36 13.42
CA SER A 83 -4.63 9.06 13.67
C SER A 83 -6.15 9.08 13.41
N TYR A 84 -6.82 10.20 13.65
CA TYR A 84 -8.23 10.38 13.35
C TYR A 84 -8.53 10.34 11.84
N GLU A 85 -7.70 10.99 11.02
CA GLU A 85 -7.82 10.94 9.56
C GLU A 85 -7.59 9.52 9.03
N VAL A 86 -6.60 8.82 9.59
CA VAL A 86 -6.34 7.40 9.25
C VAL A 86 -7.55 6.55 9.57
N SER A 87 -8.12 6.65 10.77
CA SER A 87 -9.30 5.86 11.16
C SER A 87 -10.51 6.10 10.24
N ARG A 88 -10.75 7.35 9.86
CA ARG A 88 -11.85 7.69 8.93
C ARG A 88 -11.61 7.15 7.53
N ALA A 89 -10.38 7.22 7.03
CA ALA A 89 -10.01 6.69 5.73
C ALA A 89 -10.20 5.16 5.69
N LEU A 90 -9.76 4.46 6.74
CA LEU A 90 -9.89 3.00 6.84
C LEU A 90 -11.34 2.54 6.81
N ILE A 91 -12.28 3.24 7.46
CA ILE A 91 -13.71 2.87 7.43
C ILE A 91 -14.30 2.89 6.01
N ALA A 92 -13.73 3.68 5.10
CA ALA A 92 -14.17 3.78 3.71
C ALA A 92 -13.53 2.74 2.78
N CYS A 93 -12.61 1.92 3.30
CA CYS A 93 -11.82 0.95 2.53
C CYS A 93 -12.40 -0.47 2.61
N ASP A 94 -12.11 -1.25 1.57
CA ASP A 94 -12.37 -2.70 1.52
C ASP A 94 -11.16 -3.49 2.04
N GLY A 95 -9.94 -2.90 1.97
CA GLY A 95 -8.70 -3.49 2.44
C GLY A 95 -7.61 -2.44 2.67
N ALA A 96 -6.51 -2.87 3.26
CA ALA A 96 -5.36 -2.02 3.53
C ALA A 96 -4.04 -2.70 3.12
N ILE A 97 -3.18 -1.97 2.42
CA ILE A 97 -1.80 -2.37 2.17
C ILE A 97 -0.96 -1.97 3.38
N LEU A 98 -0.38 -2.94 4.07
CA LEU A 98 0.57 -2.71 5.15
C LEU A 98 1.98 -2.68 4.57
N LEU A 99 2.53 -1.48 4.38
CA LEU A 99 3.85 -1.26 3.82
C LEU A 99 4.91 -1.20 4.90
N VAL A 100 5.87 -2.12 4.86
CA VAL A 100 6.99 -2.22 5.80
C VAL A 100 8.30 -2.06 5.05
N ASP A 101 9.19 -1.24 5.56
CA ASP A 101 10.55 -1.08 5.04
C ASP A 101 11.42 -2.26 5.48
N ALA A 102 12.05 -2.96 4.53
CA ALA A 102 12.91 -4.12 4.80
C ALA A 102 14.17 -3.78 5.60
N THR A 103 14.58 -2.50 5.61
CA THR A 103 15.76 -2.04 6.35
C THR A 103 15.46 -1.70 7.81
N GLN A 104 14.21 -1.29 8.10
CA GLN A 104 13.81 -0.81 9.42
C GLN A 104 12.89 -1.77 10.16
N GLY A 105 12.16 -2.62 9.42
CA GLY A 105 11.13 -3.49 9.97
C GLY A 105 9.90 -2.73 10.48
N ILE A 106 9.18 -3.33 11.42
CA ILE A 106 7.97 -2.75 12.00
C ILE A 106 8.31 -1.65 12.99
N GLN A 107 7.71 -0.49 12.79
CA GLN A 107 7.82 0.69 13.65
C GLN A 107 6.51 0.97 14.40
N ALA A 108 6.55 1.88 15.38
CA ALA A 108 5.42 2.16 16.26
C ALA A 108 4.13 2.55 15.53
N GLN A 109 4.23 3.36 14.46
CA GLN A 109 3.06 3.78 13.68
C GLN A 109 2.52 2.63 12.82
N THR A 110 3.40 1.78 12.27
CA THR A 110 2.99 0.55 11.58
C THR A 110 2.11 -0.30 12.47
N PHE A 111 2.54 -0.48 13.73
CA PHE A 111 1.79 -1.23 14.73
C PHE A 111 0.42 -0.61 15.00
N ALA A 112 0.37 0.69 15.33
CA ALA A 112 -0.87 1.40 15.65
C ALA A 112 -1.89 1.37 14.49
N HIS A 113 -1.42 1.62 13.25
CA HIS A 113 -2.28 1.62 12.07
C HIS A 113 -2.75 0.21 11.68
N SER A 114 -1.95 -0.82 11.92
CA SER A 114 -2.36 -2.21 11.71
C SER A 114 -3.51 -2.60 12.63
N TYR A 115 -3.44 -2.23 13.90
CA TYR A 115 -4.54 -2.46 14.84
C TYR A 115 -5.82 -1.72 14.44
N ALA A 116 -5.70 -0.45 14.02
CA ALA A 116 -6.86 0.31 13.54
C ALA A 116 -7.51 -0.33 12.30
N ALA A 117 -6.71 -0.90 11.39
CA ALA A 117 -7.22 -1.62 10.23
C ALA A 117 -7.92 -2.95 10.63
N ILE A 118 -7.34 -3.69 11.59
CA ILE A 118 -7.95 -4.91 12.13
C ILE A 118 -9.28 -4.60 12.83
N GLU A 119 -9.33 -3.55 13.65
CA GLU A 119 -10.57 -3.11 14.32
C GLU A 119 -11.64 -2.67 13.33
N ALA A 120 -11.24 -2.06 12.20
CA ALA A 120 -12.14 -1.71 11.10
C ALA A 120 -12.61 -2.95 10.29
N GLY A 121 -12.09 -4.14 10.59
CA GLY A 121 -12.43 -5.39 9.90
C GLY A 121 -11.86 -5.49 8.48
N LEU A 122 -10.81 -4.73 8.18
CA LEU A 122 -10.17 -4.73 6.87
C LEU A 122 -9.27 -5.94 6.68
N GLU A 123 -9.23 -6.43 5.45
CA GLU A 123 -8.21 -7.37 5.04
C GLU A 123 -6.87 -6.64 4.83
N ILE A 124 -5.82 -7.15 5.49
CA ILE A 124 -4.48 -6.54 5.43
C ILE A 124 -3.62 -7.32 4.46
N ILE A 125 -3.08 -6.59 3.48
CA ILE A 125 -2.14 -7.10 2.48
C ILE A 125 -0.73 -6.65 2.88
N PRO A 126 0.11 -7.55 3.42
CA PRO A 126 1.46 -7.20 3.84
C PRO A 126 2.40 -7.05 2.65
N VAL A 127 3.11 -5.94 2.63
CA VAL A 127 4.07 -5.58 1.58
C VAL A 127 5.39 -5.15 2.20
N LEU A 128 6.45 -5.81 1.81
CA LEU A 128 7.82 -5.50 2.21
C LEU A 128 8.50 -4.69 1.10
N ASN A 129 8.83 -3.45 1.40
CA ASN A 129 9.43 -2.50 0.47
C ASN A 129 10.94 -2.36 0.69
N LYS A 130 11.61 -1.75 -0.27
CA LYS A 130 13.05 -1.46 -0.30
C LYS A 130 13.92 -2.73 -0.29
N ILE A 131 13.46 -3.79 -0.95
CA ILE A 131 14.22 -5.04 -1.08
C ILE A 131 15.51 -4.85 -1.89
N ASP A 132 15.62 -3.76 -2.65
CA ASP A 132 16.81 -3.34 -3.40
C ASP A 132 17.91 -2.76 -2.52
N SER A 133 17.63 -2.46 -1.25
CA SER A 133 18.63 -1.91 -0.33
C SER A 133 19.61 -2.98 0.14
N ILE A 134 20.88 -2.59 0.26
CA ILE A 134 21.94 -3.45 0.79
C ILE A 134 21.70 -3.79 2.28
N ASP A 135 21.05 -2.88 3.00
CA ASP A 135 20.75 -3.04 4.43
C ASP A 135 19.42 -3.78 4.69
N ALA A 136 18.77 -4.32 3.64
CA ALA A 136 17.49 -5.00 3.77
C ALA A 136 17.63 -6.34 4.51
N ASP A 137 16.97 -6.47 5.66
CA ASP A 137 16.84 -7.74 6.40
C ASP A 137 15.44 -8.33 6.20
N ILE A 138 15.27 -8.96 5.02
CA ILE A 138 13.99 -9.51 4.57
C ILE A 138 13.45 -10.56 5.54
N GLU A 139 14.30 -11.46 6.02
CA GLU A 139 13.88 -12.57 6.89
C GLU A 139 13.40 -12.07 8.25
N ASN A 140 14.08 -11.10 8.85
CA ASN A 140 13.67 -10.52 10.11
C ASN A 140 12.38 -9.69 9.96
N ALA A 141 12.28 -8.89 8.90
CA ALA A 141 11.08 -8.10 8.63
C ALA A 141 9.85 -8.98 8.39
N LYS A 142 9.98 -10.11 7.68
CA LYS A 142 8.90 -11.10 7.51
C LYS A 142 8.46 -11.71 8.84
N LYS A 143 9.41 -12.07 9.72
CA LYS A 143 9.09 -12.59 11.06
C LYS A 143 8.32 -11.57 11.89
N GLN A 144 8.69 -10.29 11.80
CA GLN A 144 7.97 -9.21 12.49
C GLN A 144 6.54 -9.05 11.96
N ILE A 145 6.34 -9.09 10.64
CA ILE A 145 5.03 -9.03 10.00
C ILE A 145 4.17 -10.23 10.43
N PHE A 146 4.75 -11.44 10.42
CA PHE A 146 4.07 -12.64 10.90
C PHE A 146 3.59 -12.49 12.36
N ASN A 147 4.44 -11.97 13.22
CA ASN A 147 4.09 -11.77 14.64
C ASN A 147 3.01 -10.70 14.83
N LEU A 148 2.92 -9.72 13.94
CA LEU A 148 1.96 -8.63 14.04
C LEU A 148 0.56 -9.03 13.56
N ILE A 149 0.45 -9.66 12.38
CA ILE A 149 -0.83 -9.92 11.71
C ILE A 149 -1.07 -11.39 11.39
N GLY A 150 -0.14 -12.29 11.72
CA GLY A 150 -0.27 -13.73 11.50
C GLY A 150 -0.15 -14.17 10.04
N SER A 151 0.30 -13.30 9.14
CA SER A 151 0.47 -13.64 7.71
C SER A 151 1.56 -14.66 7.49
N LYS A 152 1.30 -15.64 6.64
CA LYS A 152 2.31 -16.63 6.24
C LYS A 152 3.36 -15.99 5.35
N ASP A 153 4.55 -16.58 5.31
CA ASP A 153 5.69 -16.08 4.53
C ASP A 153 5.37 -15.92 3.03
N ASN A 154 4.57 -16.82 2.47
CA ASN A 154 4.12 -16.77 1.07
C ASN A 154 3.00 -15.75 0.79
N GLU A 155 2.47 -15.09 1.80
CA GLU A 155 1.45 -14.05 1.69
C GLU A 155 2.06 -12.65 1.73
N ILE A 156 3.37 -12.53 2.01
CA ILE A 156 4.08 -11.25 2.11
C ILE A 156 4.68 -10.91 0.74
N PHE A 157 4.21 -9.83 0.15
CA PHE A 157 4.72 -9.32 -1.13
C PHE A 157 6.03 -8.58 -0.91
N GLN A 158 7.01 -8.85 -1.75
CA GLN A 158 8.32 -8.21 -1.70
C GLN A 158 8.46 -7.30 -2.91
N ILE A 159 8.72 -6.02 -2.68
CA ILE A 159 8.79 -5.01 -3.73
C ILE A 159 9.95 -4.04 -3.52
N SER A 160 10.32 -3.37 -4.62
CA SER A 160 11.01 -2.09 -4.57
C SER A 160 10.16 -1.05 -5.28
N ALA A 161 9.52 -0.15 -4.54
CA ALA A 161 8.76 0.95 -5.12
C ALA A 161 9.68 1.86 -5.97
N LYS A 162 10.95 1.98 -5.60
CA LYS A 162 11.95 2.77 -6.33
C LYS A 162 12.26 2.19 -7.71
N THR A 163 12.53 0.89 -7.80
CA THR A 163 12.90 0.24 -9.07
C THR A 163 11.71 -0.27 -9.85
N GLY A 164 10.54 -0.42 -9.21
CA GLY A 164 9.35 -1.04 -9.77
C GLY A 164 9.32 -2.57 -9.65
N GLU A 165 10.35 -3.19 -9.08
CA GLU A 165 10.44 -4.63 -8.89
C GLU A 165 9.31 -5.13 -7.98
N GLY A 166 8.61 -6.18 -8.38
CA GLY A 166 7.51 -6.78 -7.64
C GLY A 166 6.20 -5.98 -7.64
N CYS A 167 6.18 -4.73 -8.11
CA CYS A 167 4.97 -3.88 -8.05
C CYS A 167 3.85 -4.35 -8.99
N LEU A 168 4.16 -5.04 -10.09
CA LEU A 168 3.19 -5.57 -11.05
C LEU A 168 2.28 -6.67 -10.47
N LEU A 169 2.65 -7.29 -9.39
CA LEU A 169 1.87 -8.35 -8.75
C LEU A 169 0.50 -7.89 -8.25
N TYR A 170 0.31 -6.56 -8.08
CA TYR A 170 -0.97 -5.97 -7.65
C TYR A 170 -1.93 -5.68 -8.79
N THR A 171 -1.45 -5.68 -10.03
CA THR A 171 -2.23 -5.28 -11.20
C THR A 171 -2.78 -6.46 -11.98
N SER A 172 -2.47 -7.70 -11.59
CA SER A 172 -3.05 -8.89 -12.23
C SER A 172 -4.52 -9.04 -11.84
N PRO A 173 -5.45 -8.93 -12.80
CA PRO A 173 -6.88 -8.74 -12.49
C PRO A 173 -7.65 -10.02 -12.18
N SER A 174 -7.03 -11.18 -12.29
CA SER A 174 -7.75 -12.45 -12.14
C SER A 174 -7.28 -13.28 -10.95
N PRO A 175 -8.19 -13.60 -10.00
CA PRO A 175 -7.92 -14.63 -9.00
C PRO A 175 -7.62 -16.01 -9.60
N ARG A 176 -7.91 -16.22 -10.88
CA ARG A 176 -7.65 -17.49 -11.59
C ARG A 176 -6.25 -17.54 -12.20
N ASP A 177 -5.71 -16.39 -12.60
CA ASP A 177 -4.33 -16.29 -13.04
C ASP A 177 -3.37 -16.26 -11.84
N LEU A 178 -3.90 -15.94 -10.67
CA LEU A 178 -3.24 -16.01 -9.37
C LEU A 178 -3.02 -17.43 -8.83
N SER A 179 -3.42 -18.47 -9.52
CA SER A 179 -2.96 -19.84 -9.21
C SER A 179 -1.44 -20.00 -9.34
N THR A 180 -0.79 -19.06 -10.01
CA THR A 180 0.66 -18.88 -10.08
C THR A 180 1.17 -17.64 -9.34
N SER A 181 0.30 -16.69 -8.97
CA SER A 181 0.61 -15.49 -8.19
C SER A 181 -0.09 -15.54 -6.83
N ARG A 182 0.65 -15.26 -5.82
CA ARG A 182 0.48 -15.62 -4.41
C ARG A 182 -0.50 -14.76 -3.59
N MET A 183 -1.61 -14.27 -4.16
CA MET A 183 -2.65 -13.64 -3.37
C MET A 183 -3.60 -14.67 -2.76
N PRO A 184 -3.93 -14.59 -1.46
CA PRO A 184 -4.98 -15.41 -0.88
C PRO A 184 -6.31 -15.13 -1.61
N SER A 185 -7.05 -16.19 -1.95
CA SER A 185 -8.36 -16.06 -2.63
C SER A 185 -9.42 -15.36 -1.75
N SER A 186 -9.12 -15.09 -0.49
CA SER A 186 -9.91 -14.34 0.47
C SER A 186 -9.79 -12.83 0.32
N ALA A 187 -8.67 -12.31 -0.23
CA ALA A 187 -8.43 -10.88 -0.35
C ALA A 187 -9.38 -10.15 -1.31
N TRP A 188 -10.21 -10.91 -2.06
CA TRP A 188 -11.05 -10.35 -3.12
C TRP A 188 -12.48 -10.91 -3.16
N LYS A 189 -13.01 -11.37 -2.04
CA LYS A 189 -14.41 -11.80 -1.96
C LYS A 189 -15.36 -10.64 -1.79
#